data_23c9f394f76cb370b93d10dbceb42981
#
_entry.id   23c9f394f76cb370b93d10dbceb42981
#
_cell.length_a   1.000
_cell.length_b   1.000
_cell.length_c   1.000
_cell.angle_alpha   90.00
_cell.angle_beta   90.00
_cell.angle_gamma   90.00
#
_symmetry.space_group_name_H-M   'P 1'
#
loop_
_entity.id
_entity.type
_entity.pdbx_description
1 polymer ?
#
loop_
_entity_poly.entity_id
_entity_poly.type
_entity_poly.pdbx_seq_one_letter_code
_entity_poly.pdbx_strand_id
1 'polypeptide(L)'
;MDLYADDIRERLFVEVYNAGKLEEKLKGVVHECREDLVLVYRLSGYDERLKRDCDLVTEEQMTRWGVDAETLKRDAWENTMAKRPPIMIDLQDASCVDFRKNHLENDNPVSVGISPLLDMFVITNRMNNNGAIYMFDDETMQKVANKMGGNLIIIPSSVHETIVYSEENGMDIRRAKDMVESVNETTLSDGEFLSGELYRYDKDNHTLSKVQVPEHEEILMPDKVSMEEMHAYGYTWDAMLPLTKERALELIDTDLLLFRLYEDGAEGMIDCREEILSHDGLFGVERDSWINYLNTQSQNETNGMTQEM
;
A
#
# COMPACT_ATOMS: atom_id res chain seq x y z
N MET A 1 -20.56 31.95 28.56
CA MET A 1 -19.12 31.81 28.41
C MET A 1 -18.92 30.72 27.38
N ASP A 2 -18.38 31.07 26.26
CA ASP A 2 -18.12 30.09 25.18
C ASP A 2 -17.04 29.13 25.67
N LEU A 3 -17.42 27.87 25.89
CA LEU A 3 -16.50 26.84 26.38
C LEU A 3 -15.69 26.23 25.24
N TYR A 4 -16.07 26.49 23.99
CA TYR A 4 -15.34 26.17 22.78
C TYR A 4 -14.56 27.41 22.32
N ALA A 5 -13.72 27.88 23.24
CA ALA A 5 -12.92 29.08 22.98
C ALA A 5 -11.80 28.80 21.97
N ASP A 6 -11.25 29.87 21.40
CA ASP A 6 -10.20 29.80 20.36
C ASP A 6 -9.04 28.91 20.77
N ASP A 7 -8.68 28.83 22.05
CA ASP A 7 -7.59 27.98 22.55
C ASP A 7 -7.87 26.47 22.38
N ILE A 8 -9.13 26.02 22.51
CA ILE A 8 -9.53 24.63 22.23
C ILE A 8 -9.57 24.41 20.72
N ARG A 9 -10.29 25.29 20.02
CA ARG A 9 -10.47 25.21 18.58
C ARG A 9 -9.14 25.12 17.84
N GLU A 10 -8.18 25.97 18.17
CA GLU A 10 -6.86 25.99 17.53
C GLU A 10 -5.96 24.78 17.82
N ARG A 11 -6.33 23.97 18.80
CA ARG A 11 -5.59 22.77 19.21
C ARG A 11 -6.18 21.47 18.68
N LEU A 12 -7.31 21.54 17.98
CA LEU A 12 -7.95 20.38 17.37
C LEU A 12 -7.20 19.93 16.14
N PHE A 13 -7.02 18.62 16.01
CA PHE A 13 -6.48 17.95 14.83
C PHE A 13 -7.28 16.70 14.54
N VAL A 14 -7.35 16.32 13.26
CA VAL A 14 -7.86 15.02 12.84
C VAL A 14 -6.67 14.09 12.57
N GLU A 15 -6.80 12.84 12.99
CA GLU A 15 -5.81 11.79 12.83
C GLU A 15 -6.50 10.50 12.41
N VAL A 16 -5.76 9.61 11.73
CA VAL A 16 -6.27 8.30 11.28
C VAL A 16 -5.52 7.17 11.95
N TYR A 17 -6.25 6.12 12.30
CA TYR A 17 -5.72 4.91 12.93
C TYR A 17 -6.41 3.66 12.40
N ASN A 18 -5.82 2.50 12.67
CA ASN A 18 -6.48 1.22 12.45
C ASN A 18 -7.68 1.07 13.40
N ALA A 19 -8.86 0.77 12.87
CA ALA A 19 -10.09 0.69 13.65
C ALA A 19 -10.03 -0.45 14.70
N GLY A 20 -9.50 -1.63 14.32
CA GLY A 20 -9.37 -2.76 15.21
C GLY A 20 -8.39 -2.53 16.37
N LYS A 21 -7.27 -1.83 16.10
CA LYS A 21 -6.28 -1.47 17.14
C LYS A 21 -6.81 -0.43 18.15
N LEU A 22 -7.78 0.37 17.75
CA LEU A 22 -8.32 1.45 18.57
C LEU A 22 -9.69 1.13 19.19
N GLU A 23 -10.33 0.02 18.83
CA GLU A 23 -11.71 -0.34 19.16
C GLU A 23 -12.07 -0.12 20.64
N GLU A 24 -11.23 -0.62 21.55
CA GLU A 24 -11.46 -0.48 22.99
C GLU A 24 -11.44 0.98 23.51
N LYS A 25 -10.72 1.86 22.78
CA LYS A 25 -10.55 3.28 23.13
C LYS A 25 -11.61 4.17 22.50
N LEU A 26 -12.38 3.68 21.53
CA LEU A 26 -13.38 4.47 20.80
C LEU A 26 -14.67 4.71 21.59
N LYS A 27 -14.89 4.02 22.69
CA LYS A 27 -16.12 4.16 23.48
C LYS A 27 -16.28 5.57 24.01
N GLY A 28 -17.31 6.28 23.56
CA GLY A 28 -17.59 7.67 23.93
C GLY A 28 -16.61 8.69 23.32
N VAL A 29 -15.82 8.29 22.33
CA VAL A 29 -14.93 9.16 21.55
C VAL A 29 -15.64 9.58 20.26
N VAL A 30 -15.48 10.83 19.86
CA VAL A 30 -15.97 11.33 18.55
C VAL A 30 -15.08 10.78 17.45
N HIS A 31 -15.65 9.98 16.56
CA HIS A 31 -14.91 9.31 15.50
C HIS A 31 -15.74 9.06 14.24
N GLU A 32 -15.08 8.72 13.15
CA GLU A 32 -15.69 8.28 11.89
C GLU A 32 -15.01 7.00 11.39
N CYS A 33 -15.78 5.95 11.19
CA CYS A 33 -15.28 4.73 10.57
C CYS A 33 -15.16 4.89 9.05
N ARG A 34 -14.06 4.39 8.50
CA ARG A 34 -13.74 4.36 7.07
C ARG A 34 -13.09 3.01 6.77
N GLU A 35 -13.87 2.03 6.32
CA GLU A 35 -13.43 0.65 6.09
C GLU A 35 -12.76 0.06 7.35
N ASP A 36 -11.51 -0.35 7.29
CA ASP A 36 -10.71 -0.82 8.43
C ASP A 36 -9.98 0.30 9.18
N LEU A 37 -10.22 1.56 8.81
CA LEU A 37 -9.64 2.75 9.40
C LEU A 37 -10.67 3.55 10.19
N VAL A 38 -10.17 4.36 11.11
CA VAL A 38 -10.98 5.27 11.90
C VAL A 38 -10.33 6.64 12.01
N LEU A 39 -11.10 7.68 11.69
CA LEU A 39 -10.72 9.06 11.91
C LEU A 39 -11.14 9.47 13.31
N VAL A 40 -10.21 10.04 14.04
CA VAL A 40 -10.43 10.53 15.41
C VAL A 40 -9.99 11.99 15.53
N TYR A 41 -10.55 12.68 16.50
CA TYR A 41 -10.26 14.09 16.76
C TYR A 41 -9.47 14.20 18.07
N ARG A 42 -8.36 14.93 18.01
CA ARG A 42 -7.44 15.06 19.13
C ARG A 42 -7.14 16.51 19.45
N LEU A 43 -7.02 16.82 20.73
CA LEU A 43 -6.43 18.08 21.17
C LEU A 43 -4.91 17.94 21.23
N SER A 44 -4.17 18.82 20.58
CA SER A 44 -2.71 18.84 20.70
C SER A 44 -2.25 19.60 21.92
N GLY A 45 -1.05 19.27 22.41
CA GLY A 45 -0.38 19.94 23.50
C GLY A 45 -0.67 19.32 24.88
N TYR A 46 0.23 19.63 25.83
CA TYR A 46 0.15 19.14 27.19
C TYR A 46 -0.96 19.85 27.97
N ASP A 47 -1.85 19.10 28.61
CA ASP A 47 -2.83 19.66 29.54
C ASP A 47 -2.24 19.68 30.95
N GLU A 48 -1.87 20.88 31.42
CA GLU A 48 -1.28 21.07 32.77
C GLU A 48 -2.22 20.63 33.90
N ARG A 49 -3.56 20.69 33.68
CA ARG A 49 -4.56 20.30 34.71
C ARG A 49 -4.63 18.80 34.85
N LEU A 50 -4.51 18.08 33.71
CA LEU A 50 -4.54 16.62 33.68
C LEU A 50 -3.15 15.99 33.79
N LYS A 51 -2.07 16.78 33.70
CA LYS A 51 -0.66 16.34 33.71
C LYS A 51 -0.38 15.23 32.68
N ARG A 52 -1.00 15.30 31.53
CA ARG A 52 -0.84 14.34 30.42
C ARG A 52 -0.95 15.04 29.07
N ASP A 53 -0.46 14.39 28.05
CA ASP A 53 -0.73 14.77 26.68
C ASP A 53 -2.23 14.66 26.39
N CYS A 54 -2.72 15.55 25.52
CA CYS A 54 -4.14 15.64 25.25
C CYS A 54 -4.67 14.38 24.59
N ASP A 55 -5.83 13.97 25.06
CA ASP A 55 -6.51 12.75 24.63
C ASP A 55 -7.42 12.98 23.40
N LEU A 56 -7.97 11.88 22.93
CA LEU A 56 -9.06 11.86 21.96
C LEU A 56 -10.25 12.65 22.47
N VAL A 57 -10.88 13.42 21.59
CA VAL A 57 -12.08 14.20 21.95
C VAL A 57 -13.24 13.27 22.17
N THR A 58 -13.88 13.40 23.33
CA THR A 58 -15.06 12.61 23.71
C THR A 58 -16.36 13.33 23.38
N GLU A 59 -17.44 12.57 23.24
CA GLU A 59 -18.81 13.10 23.07
C GLU A 59 -19.21 13.98 24.27
N GLU A 60 -18.76 13.63 25.49
CA GLU A 60 -18.97 14.43 26.68
C GLU A 60 -18.29 15.80 26.59
N GLN A 61 -17.02 15.83 26.11
CA GLN A 61 -16.30 17.09 25.90
C GLN A 61 -16.98 17.95 24.85
N MET A 62 -17.36 17.37 23.70
CA MET A 62 -18.07 18.04 22.62
C MET A 62 -19.38 18.67 23.14
N THR A 63 -20.17 17.89 23.90
CA THR A 63 -21.41 18.38 24.53
C THR A 63 -21.13 19.51 25.52
N ARG A 64 -20.10 19.39 26.37
CA ARG A 64 -19.70 20.43 27.33
C ARG A 64 -19.27 21.73 26.65
N TRP A 65 -18.63 21.64 25.50
CA TRP A 65 -18.22 22.81 24.70
C TRP A 65 -19.40 23.44 23.94
N GLY A 66 -20.51 22.74 23.81
CA GLY A 66 -21.70 23.20 23.06
C GLY A 66 -21.46 23.24 21.56
N VAL A 67 -20.58 22.41 21.06
CA VAL A 67 -20.25 22.30 19.62
C VAL A 67 -20.85 21.01 19.05
N ASP A 68 -21.36 21.07 17.83
CA ASP A 68 -21.81 19.90 17.11
C ASP A 68 -20.67 19.17 16.40
N ALA A 69 -20.92 17.94 15.98
CA ALA A 69 -19.91 17.10 15.35
C ALA A 69 -19.38 17.70 14.05
N GLU A 70 -20.23 18.33 13.25
CA GLU A 70 -19.82 18.92 11.97
C GLU A 70 -18.91 20.13 12.15
N THR A 71 -19.18 20.96 13.14
CA THR A 71 -18.31 22.09 13.51
C THR A 71 -16.95 21.58 14.04
N LEU A 72 -16.97 20.58 14.94
CA LEU A 72 -15.75 19.97 15.47
C LEU A 72 -14.87 19.40 14.35
N LYS A 73 -15.47 18.65 13.43
CA LYS A 73 -14.79 18.05 12.29
C LYS A 73 -14.16 19.11 11.38
N ARG A 74 -14.96 20.08 10.97
CA ARG A 74 -14.49 21.19 10.12
C ARG A 74 -13.29 21.89 10.74
N ASP A 75 -13.39 22.28 12.02
CA ASP A 75 -12.34 23.01 12.71
C ASP A 75 -11.06 22.17 12.87
N ALA A 76 -11.19 20.85 13.13
CA ALA A 76 -10.06 19.94 13.18
C ALA A 76 -9.37 19.78 11.81
N TRP A 77 -10.14 19.65 10.72
CA TRP A 77 -9.62 19.59 9.37
C TRP A 77 -8.91 20.88 8.97
N GLU A 78 -9.55 22.04 9.15
CA GLU A 78 -8.96 23.35 8.86
C GLU A 78 -7.61 23.54 9.57
N ASN A 79 -7.55 23.18 10.85
CA ASN A 79 -6.30 23.27 11.61
C ASN A 79 -5.23 22.28 11.14
N THR A 80 -5.62 21.05 10.82
CA THR A 80 -4.68 20.03 10.34
C THR A 80 -4.05 20.52 9.04
N MET A 81 -4.85 20.98 8.09
CA MET A 81 -4.36 21.46 6.80
C MET A 81 -3.53 22.73 6.94
N ALA A 82 -3.94 23.66 7.81
CA ALA A 82 -3.22 24.93 8.00
C ALA A 82 -1.88 24.79 8.75
N LYS A 83 -1.84 23.94 9.80
CA LYS A 83 -0.68 23.81 10.69
C LYS A 83 0.26 22.67 10.32
N ARG A 84 -0.25 21.67 9.61
CA ARG A 84 0.47 20.51 9.11
C ARG A 84 0.16 20.31 7.63
N PRO A 85 0.53 21.25 6.74
CA PRO A 85 0.19 21.12 5.31
C PRO A 85 0.84 19.86 4.72
N PRO A 86 0.15 19.17 3.79
CA PRO A 86 0.67 17.98 3.14
C PRO A 86 1.90 18.31 2.28
N ILE A 87 2.79 17.35 2.18
CA ILE A 87 3.90 17.35 1.25
C ILE A 87 3.91 16.04 0.47
N MET A 88 4.42 16.08 -0.75
CA MET A 88 4.65 14.94 -1.63
C MET A 88 6.14 14.92 -1.99
N ILE A 89 6.82 13.84 -1.67
CA ILE A 89 8.25 13.64 -1.92
C ILE A 89 8.49 12.30 -2.60
N ASP A 90 9.56 12.19 -3.40
CA ASP A 90 9.95 10.91 -3.98
C ASP A 90 10.25 9.89 -2.87
N LEU A 91 9.81 8.65 -3.03
CA LEU A 91 10.06 7.59 -2.06
C LEU A 91 11.56 7.40 -1.78
N GLN A 92 12.41 7.58 -2.79
CA GLN A 92 13.86 7.49 -2.65
C GLN A 92 14.46 8.63 -1.80
N ASP A 93 13.86 9.83 -1.87
CA ASP A 93 14.28 10.98 -1.06
C ASP A 93 13.72 10.91 0.37
N ALA A 94 12.67 10.16 0.62
CA ALA A 94 12.04 9.99 1.94
C ALA A 94 13.02 9.40 2.98
N SER A 95 13.87 8.48 2.56
CA SER A 95 14.90 7.88 3.43
C SER A 95 16.00 8.88 3.85
N CYS A 96 16.21 9.96 3.09
CA CYS A 96 17.19 11.00 3.35
C CYS A 96 16.57 12.26 3.96
N VAL A 97 15.26 12.29 4.21
CA VAL A 97 14.50 13.38 4.85
C VAL A 97 14.77 14.75 4.21
N ASP A 98 14.87 14.84 2.88
CA ASP A 98 14.94 16.12 2.20
C ASP A 98 13.54 16.68 1.86
N PHE A 99 12.85 17.18 2.87
CA PHE A 99 11.53 17.82 2.72
C PHE A 99 11.54 19.12 1.88
N ARG A 100 12.69 19.53 1.33
CA ARG A 100 12.79 20.70 0.45
C ARG A 100 12.25 20.44 -0.94
N LYS A 101 12.14 19.18 -1.33
CA LYS A 101 11.63 18.75 -2.65
C LYS A 101 10.14 18.44 -2.63
N ASN A 102 9.33 19.35 -2.09
CA ASN A 102 7.88 19.14 -2.06
C ASN A 102 7.25 19.34 -3.44
N HIS A 103 6.78 18.28 -4.05
CA HIS A 103 6.12 18.33 -5.36
C HIS A 103 4.76 19.04 -5.35
N LEU A 104 4.10 19.21 -4.18
CA LEU A 104 2.83 19.94 -4.09
C LEU A 104 2.96 21.47 -4.14
N GLU A 105 4.18 22.00 -4.04
CA GLU A 105 4.41 23.47 -4.05
C GLU A 105 4.32 24.10 -5.46
N ASN A 106 4.27 23.30 -6.51
CA ASN A 106 4.14 23.77 -7.89
C ASN A 106 3.14 22.91 -8.66
N ASP A 107 2.66 23.38 -9.80
CA ASP A 107 1.66 22.66 -10.63
C ASP A 107 2.31 21.78 -11.70
N ASN A 108 3.63 21.62 -11.71
CA ASN A 108 4.30 20.78 -12.70
C ASN A 108 3.95 19.30 -12.48
N PRO A 109 3.66 18.54 -13.55
CA PRO A 109 3.48 17.11 -13.45
C PRO A 109 4.80 16.45 -13.02
N VAL A 110 4.70 15.33 -12.31
CA VAL A 110 5.85 14.46 -12.05
C VAL A 110 6.01 13.47 -13.20
N SER A 111 7.23 13.02 -13.44
CA SER A 111 7.47 11.98 -14.43
C SER A 111 6.96 10.65 -13.89
N VAL A 112 6.10 9.97 -14.65
CA VAL A 112 5.61 8.61 -14.36
C VAL A 112 5.86 7.72 -15.59
N GLY A 113 6.00 6.42 -15.34
CA GLY A 113 6.24 5.43 -16.40
C GLY A 113 7.72 5.14 -16.68
N ILE A 114 8.64 5.62 -15.82
CA ILE A 114 10.08 5.30 -15.92
C ILE A 114 10.33 3.89 -15.33
N SER A 115 9.80 3.65 -14.16
CA SER A 115 9.87 2.36 -13.48
C SER A 115 8.84 2.32 -12.34
N PRO A 116 8.13 1.20 -12.13
CA PRO A 116 7.15 1.09 -11.06
C PRO A 116 7.66 1.50 -9.68
N LEU A 117 8.93 1.20 -9.35
CA LEU A 117 9.54 1.55 -8.08
C LEU A 117 10.08 2.98 -8.01
N LEU A 118 10.39 3.60 -9.16
CA LEU A 118 10.90 4.98 -9.20
C LEU A 118 9.78 6.02 -9.19
N ASP A 119 8.58 5.61 -9.56
CA ASP A 119 7.41 6.47 -9.70
C ASP A 119 6.51 6.43 -8.45
N MET A 120 7.08 6.12 -7.29
CA MET A 120 6.41 6.13 -6.00
C MET A 120 6.72 7.39 -5.22
N PHE A 121 5.72 7.93 -4.55
CA PHE A 121 5.82 9.14 -3.74
C PHE A 121 5.27 8.90 -2.34
N VAL A 122 5.85 9.56 -1.37
CA VAL A 122 5.37 9.61 0.02
C VAL A 122 4.53 10.86 0.21
N ILE A 123 3.34 10.70 0.76
CA ILE A 123 2.48 11.79 1.23
C ILE A 123 2.55 11.83 2.75
N THR A 124 3.03 12.94 3.29
CA THR A 124 3.17 13.19 4.72
C THR A 124 3.13 14.69 5.00
N ASN A 125 3.73 15.16 6.08
CA ASN A 125 3.96 16.57 6.39
C ASN A 125 5.40 16.82 6.85
N ARG A 126 5.79 18.09 6.98
CA ARG A 126 7.16 18.48 7.38
C ARG A 126 7.57 17.95 8.78
N MET A 127 6.61 17.53 9.60
CA MET A 127 6.87 16.96 10.92
C MET A 127 7.00 15.44 10.89
N ASN A 128 6.74 14.82 9.75
CA ASN A 128 6.63 13.37 9.56
C ASN A 128 5.78 12.70 10.65
N ASN A 129 4.61 13.29 10.91
CA ASN A 129 3.75 12.83 12.00
C ASN A 129 2.27 12.91 11.62
N ASN A 130 1.55 11.78 11.76
CA ASN A 130 0.11 11.64 11.45
C ASN A 130 -0.27 12.12 10.04
N GLY A 131 0.62 11.94 9.06
CA GLY A 131 0.40 12.39 7.69
C GLY A 131 -0.46 11.45 6.84
N ALA A 132 -0.72 10.24 7.28
CA ALA A 132 -1.61 9.33 6.57
C ALA A 132 -3.05 9.87 6.44
N ILE A 133 -3.44 10.82 7.28
CA ILE A 133 -4.75 11.47 7.23
C ILE A 133 -5.04 12.13 5.87
N TYR A 134 -4.00 12.56 5.13
CA TYR A 134 -4.18 13.26 3.85
C TYR A 134 -4.79 12.38 2.75
N MET A 135 -4.76 11.05 2.90
CA MET A 135 -5.48 10.18 1.97
C MET A 135 -6.99 10.39 1.97
N PHE A 136 -7.53 11.02 3.03
CA PHE A 136 -8.95 11.37 3.18
C PHE A 136 -9.24 12.84 2.81
N ASP A 137 -8.22 13.63 2.45
CA ASP A 137 -8.39 14.99 1.96
C ASP A 137 -8.47 15.01 0.44
N ASP A 138 -9.69 15.20 -0.07
CA ASP A 138 -9.96 15.17 -1.50
C ASP A 138 -9.13 16.20 -2.28
N GLU A 139 -8.93 17.40 -1.74
CA GLU A 139 -8.13 18.44 -2.39
C GLU A 139 -6.66 17.99 -2.56
N THR A 140 -6.09 17.38 -1.53
CA THR A 140 -4.73 16.84 -1.58
C THR A 140 -4.64 15.69 -2.59
N MET A 141 -5.53 14.70 -2.50
CA MET A 141 -5.51 13.55 -3.39
C MET A 141 -5.74 13.94 -4.84
N GLN A 142 -6.61 14.92 -5.10
CA GLN A 142 -6.83 15.45 -6.43
C GLN A 142 -5.58 16.16 -7.01
N LYS A 143 -4.87 16.93 -6.19
CA LYS A 143 -3.58 17.52 -6.60
C LYS A 143 -2.56 16.45 -6.94
N VAL A 144 -2.42 15.42 -6.10
CA VAL A 144 -1.51 14.29 -6.34
C VAL A 144 -1.89 13.57 -7.63
N ALA A 145 -3.16 13.20 -7.80
CA ALA A 145 -3.67 12.50 -8.98
C ALA A 145 -3.45 13.32 -10.28
N ASN A 146 -3.65 14.64 -10.21
CA ASN A 146 -3.38 15.54 -11.35
C ASN A 146 -1.89 15.56 -11.72
N LYS A 147 -1.00 15.58 -10.72
CA LYS A 147 0.44 15.54 -10.95
C LYS A 147 0.92 14.23 -11.56
N MET A 148 0.33 13.14 -11.12
CA MET A 148 0.65 11.77 -11.56
C MET A 148 -0.11 11.34 -12.83
N GLY A 149 -1.06 12.16 -13.29
CA GLY A 149 -1.76 11.98 -14.56
C GLY A 149 -2.91 10.98 -14.56
N GLY A 150 -3.26 10.36 -13.42
CA GLY A 150 -4.27 9.28 -13.37
C GLY A 150 -4.82 9.02 -11.97
N ASN A 151 -5.54 7.91 -11.85
CA ASN A 151 -5.95 7.38 -10.58
C ASN A 151 -4.75 6.96 -9.73
N LEU A 152 -4.93 6.91 -8.43
CA LEU A 152 -3.86 6.56 -7.51
C LEU A 152 -4.14 5.22 -6.83
N ILE A 153 -3.09 4.44 -6.66
CA ILE A 153 -3.06 3.37 -5.68
C ILE A 153 -2.30 3.89 -4.46
N ILE A 154 -2.87 3.67 -3.28
CA ILE A 154 -2.38 4.19 -2.00
C ILE A 154 -2.05 3.02 -1.10
N ILE A 155 -0.83 3.01 -0.61
CA ILE A 155 -0.29 2.08 0.38
C ILE A 155 -0.25 2.80 1.72
N PRO A 156 -1.07 2.43 2.72
CA PRO A 156 -1.00 3.01 4.06
C PRO A 156 0.23 2.46 4.80
N SER A 157 1.39 3.05 4.55
CA SER A 157 2.67 2.59 5.10
C SER A 157 2.71 2.66 6.64
N SER A 158 2.18 3.74 7.22
CA SER A 158 2.05 3.91 8.68
C SER A 158 1.01 4.97 9.00
N VAL A 159 0.71 5.23 10.28
CA VAL A 159 -0.10 6.40 10.68
C VAL A 159 0.55 7.72 10.26
N HIS A 160 1.85 7.74 10.00
CA HIS A 160 2.61 8.94 9.71
C HIS A 160 2.67 9.32 8.23
N GLU A 161 2.46 8.35 7.34
CA GLU A 161 2.60 8.55 5.90
C GLU A 161 1.85 7.51 5.07
N THR A 162 1.57 7.87 3.83
CA THR A 162 1.12 6.93 2.81
C THR A 162 2.05 6.98 1.62
N ILE A 163 2.26 5.83 0.97
CA ILE A 163 2.95 5.77 -0.32
C ILE A 163 1.89 5.76 -1.41
N VAL A 164 2.11 6.53 -2.46
CA VAL A 164 1.20 6.62 -3.60
C VAL A 164 1.93 6.36 -4.90
N TYR A 165 1.26 5.73 -5.84
CA TYR A 165 1.72 5.59 -7.20
C TYR A 165 0.53 5.66 -8.18
N SER A 166 0.81 5.98 -9.47
CA SER A 166 -0.23 6.01 -10.49
C SER A 166 -0.70 4.59 -10.80
N GLU A 167 -2.00 4.38 -10.90
CA GLU A 167 -2.58 3.10 -11.34
C GLU A 167 -2.03 2.67 -12.71
N GLU A 168 -1.59 3.64 -13.52
CA GLU A 168 -1.07 3.44 -14.88
C GLU A 168 0.43 3.09 -14.93
N ASN A 169 1.12 3.03 -13.78
CA ASN A 169 2.55 2.74 -13.80
C ASN A 169 2.89 1.27 -14.05
N GLY A 170 1.88 0.41 -14.17
CA GLY A 170 2.03 -1.01 -14.52
C GLY A 170 2.45 -1.92 -13.37
N MET A 171 2.45 -1.44 -12.12
CA MET A 171 2.70 -2.31 -10.97
C MET A 171 1.51 -3.25 -10.76
N ASP A 172 1.80 -4.53 -10.59
CA ASP A 172 0.82 -5.52 -10.19
C ASP A 172 0.28 -5.21 -8.79
N ILE A 173 -1.04 -5.20 -8.63
CA ILE A 173 -1.73 -4.96 -7.36
C ILE A 173 -1.35 -5.97 -6.28
N ARG A 174 -1.08 -7.22 -6.66
CA ARG A 174 -0.64 -8.26 -5.71
C ARG A 174 0.75 -7.94 -5.18
N ARG A 175 1.67 -7.57 -6.07
CA ARG A 175 3.01 -7.14 -5.66
C ARG A 175 2.97 -5.93 -4.72
N ALA A 176 2.07 -4.99 -4.97
CA ALA A 176 1.86 -3.87 -4.05
C ALA A 176 1.34 -4.35 -2.68
N LYS A 177 0.46 -5.35 -2.65
CA LYS A 177 -0.06 -5.96 -1.42
C LYS A 177 1.04 -6.68 -0.64
N ASP A 178 1.87 -7.49 -1.31
CA ASP A 178 3.01 -8.18 -0.71
C ASP A 178 4.01 -7.18 -0.08
N MET A 179 4.24 -6.04 -0.74
CA MET A 179 5.06 -4.95 -0.18
C MET A 179 4.47 -4.39 1.13
N VAL A 180 3.14 -4.18 1.19
CA VAL A 180 2.46 -3.73 2.41
C VAL A 180 2.67 -4.72 3.55
N GLU A 181 2.48 -6.00 3.28
CA GLU A 181 2.64 -7.07 4.28
C GLU A 181 4.07 -7.13 4.79
N SER A 182 5.06 -7.08 3.90
CA SER A 182 6.48 -7.07 4.26
C SER A 182 6.88 -5.87 5.13
N VAL A 183 6.40 -4.66 4.80
CA VAL A 183 6.64 -3.45 5.60
C VAL A 183 6.01 -3.55 6.97
N ASN A 184 4.76 -4.03 7.04
CA ASN A 184 4.02 -4.18 8.29
C ASN A 184 4.69 -5.18 9.25
N GLU A 185 5.29 -6.24 8.73
CA GLU A 185 5.95 -7.26 9.54
C GLU A 185 7.33 -6.84 10.06
N THR A 186 8.07 -6.04 9.30
CA THR A 186 9.50 -5.83 9.54
C THR A 186 9.85 -4.47 10.14
N THR A 187 9.01 -3.45 9.93
CA THR A 187 9.43 -2.06 10.15
C THR A 187 8.60 -1.30 11.18
N LEU A 188 7.35 -1.70 11.44
CA LEU A 188 6.42 -0.92 12.23
C LEU A 188 6.34 -1.37 13.68
N SER A 189 6.25 -0.41 14.60
CA SER A 189 5.77 -0.65 15.96
C SER A 189 4.25 -0.86 15.95
N ASP A 190 3.72 -1.57 16.96
CA ASP A 190 2.26 -1.82 17.09
C ASP A 190 1.40 -0.56 17.05
N GLY A 191 1.94 0.59 17.45
CA GLY A 191 1.24 1.87 17.48
C GLY A 191 1.25 2.62 16.14
N GLU A 192 2.12 2.23 15.22
CA GLU A 192 2.30 2.88 13.90
C GLU A 192 1.58 2.13 12.78
N PHE A 193 1.20 0.87 13.02
CA PHE A 193 0.43 0.08 12.04
C PHE A 193 -0.89 0.77 11.70
N LEU A 194 -1.11 1.00 10.40
CA LEU A 194 -2.32 1.65 9.90
C LEU A 194 -3.26 0.65 9.22
N SER A 195 -2.84 0.00 8.15
CA SER A 195 -3.66 -0.98 7.43
C SER A 195 -2.79 -1.99 6.69
N GLY A 196 -3.30 -3.21 6.55
CA GLY A 196 -2.75 -4.20 5.62
C GLY A 196 -3.37 -4.10 4.23
N GLU A 197 -4.29 -3.18 3.98
CA GLU A 197 -5.04 -3.09 2.74
C GLU A 197 -4.49 -2.00 1.81
N LEU A 198 -4.80 -2.14 0.51
CA LEU A 198 -4.55 -1.10 -0.48
C LEU A 198 -5.81 -0.25 -0.68
N TYR A 199 -5.62 1.01 -1.03
CA TYR A 199 -6.71 1.91 -1.37
C TYR A 199 -6.51 2.47 -2.78
N ARG A 200 -7.61 2.84 -3.42
CA ARG A 200 -7.65 3.47 -4.73
C ARG A 200 -8.36 4.81 -4.61
N TYR A 201 -7.71 5.86 -5.08
CA TYR A 201 -8.36 7.14 -5.29
C TYR A 201 -8.75 7.30 -6.76
N ASP A 202 -10.04 7.43 -7.01
CA ASP A 202 -10.61 7.70 -8.32
C ASP A 202 -10.63 9.21 -8.55
N LYS A 203 -9.82 9.66 -9.51
CA LYS A 203 -9.62 11.07 -9.83
C LYS A 203 -10.88 11.74 -10.39
N ASP A 204 -11.68 11.01 -11.18
CA ASP A 204 -12.84 11.58 -11.87
C ASP A 204 -14.07 11.60 -10.96
N ASN A 205 -14.20 10.62 -10.08
CA ASN A 205 -15.32 10.48 -9.15
C ASN A 205 -15.03 11.08 -7.76
N HIS A 206 -13.80 11.51 -7.48
CA HIS A 206 -13.39 12.04 -6.18
C HIS A 206 -13.69 11.06 -5.02
N THR A 207 -13.39 9.78 -5.23
CA THR A 207 -13.70 8.74 -4.24
C THR A 207 -12.48 7.93 -3.86
N LEU A 208 -12.34 7.72 -2.56
CA LEU A 208 -11.38 6.78 -1.98
C LEU A 208 -12.11 5.48 -1.64
N SER A 209 -11.59 4.36 -2.08
CA SER A 209 -12.14 3.03 -1.81
C SER A 209 -11.02 2.02 -1.58
N LYS A 210 -11.34 0.97 -0.83
CA LYS A 210 -10.44 -0.18 -0.65
C LYS A 210 -10.32 -0.96 -1.96
N VAL A 211 -9.10 -1.34 -2.31
CA VAL A 211 -8.84 -2.17 -3.49
C VAL A 211 -9.25 -3.62 -3.17
N GLN A 212 -10.08 -4.19 -4.03
CA GLN A 212 -10.31 -5.63 -3.99
C GLN A 212 -9.12 -6.30 -4.67
N VAL A 213 -8.17 -6.78 -3.87
CA VAL A 213 -7.12 -7.65 -4.39
C VAL A 213 -7.79 -8.99 -4.66
N PRO A 214 -7.77 -9.52 -5.89
CA PRO A 214 -8.31 -10.85 -6.15
C PRO A 214 -7.67 -11.82 -5.16
N GLU A 215 -8.50 -12.56 -4.41
CA GLU A 215 -7.97 -13.68 -3.61
C GLU A 215 -7.04 -14.49 -4.50
N HIS A 216 -5.92 -14.95 -3.94
CA HIS A 216 -5.05 -15.84 -4.66
C HIS A 216 -5.95 -16.90 -5.30
N GLU A 217 -6.14 -16.87 -6.63
CA GLU A 217 -6.27 -18.13 -7.31
C GLU A 217 -5.06 -18.90 -6.82
N GLU A 218 -5.27 -20.02 -6.11
CA GLU A 218 -4.16 -20.92 -5.76
C GLU A 218 -3.41 -21.12 -7.06
N ILE A 219 -2.26 -20.41 -7.18
CA ILE A 219 -1.42 -20.60 -8.36
C ILE A 219 -1.03 -22.04 -8.25
N LEU A 220 -1.61 -22.86 -9.13
CA LEU A 220 -1.23 -24.25 -9.22
C LEU A 220 0.26 -24.25 -9.48
N MET A 221 1.03 -24.48 -8.42
CA MET A 221 2.48 -24.47 -8.48
C MET A 221 2.93 -25.45 -9.54
N PRO A 222 3.90 -25.08 -10.38
CA PRO A 222 4.36 -25.97 -11.44
C PRO A 222 4.99 -27.24 -10.89
N ASP A 223 5.49 -27.19 -9.65
CA ASP A 223 6.13 -28.33 -8.98
C ASP A 223 6.08 -28.23 -7.44
N LYS A 224 6.48 -29.30 -6.76
CA LYS A 224 6.52 -29.42 -5.29
C LYS A 224 7.92 -29.10 -4.71
N VAL A 225 8.46 -27.97 -5.03
CA VAL A 225 9.71 -27.48 -4.44
C VAL A 225 9.40 -26.58 -3.24
N SER A 226 10.16 -26.70 -2.15
CA SER A 226 9.90 -25.90 -0.94
C SER A 226 10.44 -24.48 -1.04
N MET A 227 9.84 -23.56 -0.25
CA MET A 227 10.34 -22.18 -0.11
C MET A 227 11.77 -22.13 0.43
N GLU A 228 12.12 -23.05 1.34
CA GLU A 228 13.45 -23.09 1.93
C GLU A 228 14.51 -23.39 0.87
N GLU A 229 14.20 -24.29 -0.06
CA GLU A 229 15.08 -24.59 -1.21
C GLU A 229 15.25 -23.36 -2.11
N MET A 230 14.17 -22.63 -2.40
CA MET A 230 14.25 -21.40 -3.21
C MET A 230 15.05 -20.29 -2.53
N HIS A 231 14.84 -20.07 -1.23
CA HIS A 231 15.59 -19.05 -0.47
C HIS A 231 17.09 -19.37 -0.42
N ALA A 232 17.46 -20.64 -0.39
CA ALA A 232 18.87 -21.05 -0.44
C ALA A 232 19.56 -20.61 -1.75
N TYR A 233 18.77 -20.46 -2.83
CA TYR A 233 19.24 -19.96 -4.13
C TYR A 233 19.08 -18.43 -4.28
N GLY A 234 18.58 -17.72 -3.25
CA GLY A 234 18.41 -16.26 -3.31
C GLY A 234 17.20 -15.78 -4.11
N TYR A 235 16.26 -16.65 -4.43
CA TYR A 235 15.07 -16.32 -5.22
C TYR A 235 13.85 -16.10 -4.33
N THR A 236 12.96 -15.23 -4.80
CA THR A 236 11.62 -15.02 -4.23
C THR A 236 10.56 -15.52 -5.20
N TRP A 237 9.40 -15.91 -4.68
CA TRP A 237 8.28 -16.43 -5.48
C TRP A 237 7.64 -15.39 -6.40
N ASP A 238 7.99 -14.11 -6.22
CA ASP A 238 7.39 -13.02 -6.96
C ASP A 238 7.79 -12.99 -8.43
N ALA A 239 9.01 -13.43 -8.72
CA ALA A 239 9.54 -13.39 -10.08
C ALA A 239 9.65 -14.78 -10.69
N MET A 240 10.03 -15.80 -9.89
CA MET A 240 10.40 -17.12 -10.39
C MET A 240 9.71 -18.22 -9.58
N LEU A 241 9.07 -19.17 -10.26
CA LEU A 241 8.50 -20.37 -9.65
C LEU A 241 9.42 -21.56 -9.86
N PRO A 242 9.70 -22.35 -8.80
CA PRO A 242 10.66 -23.43 -8.87
C PRO A 242 10.16 -24.64 -9.66
N LEU A 243 11.11 -25.30 -10.29
CA LEU A 243 10.91 -26.58 -10.98
C LEU A 243 11.97 -27.58 -10.56
N THR A 244 11.56 -28.84 -10.39
CA THR A 244 12.51 -29.97 -10.36
C THR A 244 13.03 -30.23 -11.77
N LYS A 245 14.12 -31.00 -11.87
CA LYS A 245 14.69 -31.44 -13.13
C LYS A 245 13.68 -32.21 -13.98
N GLU A 246 12.91 -33.08 -13.35
CA GLU A 246 11.86 -33.89 -13.97
C GLU A 246 10.78 -32.98 -14.59
N ARG A 247 10.33 -31.98 -13.83
CA ARG A 247 9.29 -31.05 -14.29
C ARG A 247 9.81 -30.15 -15.41
N ALA A 248 11.02 -29.68 -15.33
CA ALA A 248 11.67 -28.92 -16.41
C ALA A 248 11.74 -29.74 -17.72
N LEU A 249 12.06 -31.03 -17.63
CA LEU A 249 12.07 -31.94 -18.79
C LEU A 249 10.69 -32.16 -19.42
N GLU A 250 9.62 -32.09 -18.64
CA GLU A 250 8.24 -32.17 -19.15
C GLU A 250 7.83 -30.89 -19.87
N LEU A 251 8.30 -29.74 -19.39
CA LEU A 251 7.88 -28.41 -19.85
C LEU A 251 8.74 -27.84 -20.99
N ILE A 252 9.94 -28.40 -21.26
CA ILE A 252 10.88 -27.83 -22.25
C ILE A 252 10.31 -27.74 -23.67
N ASP A 253 9.36 -28.59 -24.00
CA ASP A 253 8.73 -28.60 -25.33
C ASP A 253 7.47 -27.73 -25.39
N THR A 254 7.21 -26.93 -24.36
CA THR A 254 6.11 -25.94 -24.32
C THR A 254 6.62 -24.55 -24.69
N ASP A 255 5.71 -23.57 -24.78
CA ASP A 255 6.07 -22.18 -25.06
C ASP A 255 6.62 -21.43 -23.83
N LEU A 256 6.90 -22.15 -22.72
CA LEU A 256 7.44 -21.57 -21.48
C LEU A 256 8.94 -21.36 -21.61
N LEU A 257 9.39 -20.19 -21.16
CA LEU A 257 10.81 -19.94 -20.93
C LEU A 257 11.24 -20.55 -19.61
N LEU A 258 12.17 -21.50 -19.65
CA LEU A 258 12.72 -22.18 -18.49
C LEU A 258 14.13 -21.66 -18.18
N PHE A 259 14.48 -21.63 -16.89
CA PHE A 259 15.76 -21.10 -16.42
C PHE A 259 16.48 -22.10 -15.54
N ARG A 260 17.80 -22.15 -15.63
CA ARG A 260 18.68 -22.74 -14.61
C ARG A 260 18.86 -21.73 -13.50
N LEU A 261 18.70 -22.17 -12.25
CA LEU A 261 18.89 -21.32 -11.07
C LEU A 261 20.20 -21.68 -10.38
N TYR A 262 20.96 -20.68 -10.00
CA TYR A 262 22.24 -20.83 -9.34
C TYR A 262 22.21 -20.22 -7.93
N GLU A 263 22.97 -20.77 -6.99
CA GLU A 263 23.00 -20.34 -5.59
C GLU A 263 23.47 -18.89 -5.38
N ASP A 264 24.10 -18.30 -6.37
CA ASP A 264 24.53 -16.89 -6.36
C ASP A 264 23.47 -15.92 -6.90
N GLY A 265 22.26 -16.42 -7.18
CA GLY A 265 21.15 -15.63 -7.73
C GLY A 265 21.27 -15.39 -9.24
N ALA A 266 22.24 -16.03 -9.93
CA ALA A 266 22.34 -15.97 -11.38
C ALA A 266 21.30 -16.88 -12.04
N GLU A 267 20.87 -16.49 -13.25
CA GLU A 267 19.91 -17.21 -14.06
C GLU A 267 20.52 -17.55 -15.42
N GLY A 268 20.19 -18.72 -15.94
CA GLY A 268 20.58 -19.10 -17.29
C GLY A 268 19.38 -19.67 -18.05
N MET A 269 18.95 -19.00 -19.11
CA MET A 269 17.88 -19.50 -19.98
C MET A 269 18.25 -20.87 -20.55
N ILE A 270 17.25 -21.73 -20.70
CA ILE A 270 17.40 -23.11 -21.20
C ILE A 270 16.82 -23.19 -22.61
N ASP A 271 17.65 -23.59 -23.56
CA ASP A 271 17.25 -23.73 -24.95
C ASP A 271 17.04 -25.19 -25.39
N CYS A 272 17.55 -26.15 -24.64
CA CYS A 272 17.48 -27.56 -25.03
C CYS A 272 17.49 -28.53 -23.84
N ARG A 273 17.07 -29.78 -24.07
CA ARG A 273 17.03 -30.85 -23.05
C ARG A 273 18.38 -31.21 -22.47
N GLU A 274 19.44 -31.13 -23.27
CA GLU A 274 20.81 -31.44 -22.85
C GLU A 274 21.27 -30.50 -21.74
N GLU A 275 20.85 -29.24 -21.77
CA GLU A 275 21.16 -28.27 -20.72
C GLU A 275 20.49 -28.62 -19.41
N ILE A 276 19.23 -29.10 -19.42
CA ILE A 276 18.55 -29.59 -18.23
C ILE A 276 19.29 -30.82 -17.68
N LEU A 277 19.67 -31.77 -18.56
CA LEU A 277 20.33 -33.02 -18.14
C LEU A 277 21.70 -32.78 -17.52
N SER A 278 22.41 -31.73 -17.96
CA SER A 278 23.75 -31.39 -17.48
C SER A 278 23.79 -30.54 -16.21
N HIS A 279 22.66 -30.01 -15.77
CA HIS A 279 22.56 -29.17 -14.58
C HIS A 279 22.01 -29.96 -13.39
N ASP A 280 22.69 -29.86 -12.22
CA ASP A 280 22.32 -30.58 -10.98
C ASP A 280 21.62 -29.67 -9.95
N GLY A 281 21.27 -28.41 -10.32
CA GLY A 281 20.59 -27.45 -9.47
C GLY A 281 19.08 -27.39 -9.70
N LEU A 282 18.45 -26.35 -9.14
CA LEU A 282 17.07 -26.03 -9.38
C LEU A 282 16.85 -25.37 -10.75
N PHE A 283 15.65 -25.51 -11.22
CA PHE A 283 15.15 -24.83 -12.40
C PHE A 283 14.02 -23.88 -12.00
N GLY A 284 13.66 -22.97 -12.90
CA GLY A 284 12.58 -22.03 -12.67
C GLY A 284 11.83 -21.67 -13.94
N VAL A 285 10.64 -21.17 -13.76
CA VAL A 285 9.81 -20.54 -14.77
C VAL A 285 9.30 -19.20 -14.23
N GLU A 286 9.31 -18.16 -15.08
CA GLU A 286 8.72 -16.88 -14.66
C GLU A 286 7.27 -17.03 -14.28
N ARG A 287 6.89 -16.45 -13.12
CA ARG A 287 5.54 -16.53 -12.56
C ARG A 287 4.47 -16.10 -13.55
N ASP A 288 4.65 -14.97 -14.20
CA ASP A 288 3.66 -14.42 -15.14
C ASP A 288 3.52 -15.30 -16.38
N SER A 289 4.62 -15.83 -16.88
CA SER A 289 4.63 -16.79 -17.99
C SER A 289 3.89 -18.07 -17.62
N TRP A 290 4.07 -18.58 -16.40
CA TRP A 290 3.36 -19.74 -15.89
C TRP A 290 1.84 -19.50 -15.77
N ILE A 291 1.43 -18.37 -15.20
CA ILE A 291 0.02 -18.00 -15.08
C ILE A 291 -0.64 -17.90 -16.46
N ASN A 292 0.03 -17.27 -17.43
CA ASN A 292 -0.46 -17.17 -18.79
C ASN A 292 -0.59 -18.53 -19.47
N TYR A 293 0.36 -19.43 -19.24
CA TYR A 293 0.32 -20.79 -19.72
C TYR A 293 -0.90 -21.55 -19.18
N LEU A 294 -1.15 -21.49 -17.86
CA LEU A 294 -2.31 -22.12 -17.23
C LEU A 294 -3.63 -21.59 -17.79
N ASN A 295 -3.74 -20.28 -17.94
CA ASN A 295 -4.93 -19.64 -18.49
C ASN A 295 -5.21 -20.10 -19.94
N THR A 296 -4.15 -20.27 -20.74
CA THR A 296 -4.26 -20.77 -22.13
C THR A 296 -4.69 -22.22 -22.18
N GLN A 297 -4.17 -23.06 -21.28
CA GLN A 297 -4.58 -24.47 -21.18
C GLN A 297 -6.06 -24.60 -20.79
N SER A 298 -6.51 -23.84 -19.79
CA SER A 298 -7.91 -23.82 -19.33
C SER A 298 -8.88 -23.38 -20.43
N GLN A 299 -8.51 -22.43 -21.28
CA GLN A 299 -9.31 -21.99 -22.41
C GLN A 299 -9.40 -23.04 -23.51
N ASN A 300 -8.31 -23.77 -23.76
CA ASN A 300 -8.26 -24.83 -24.77
C ASN A 300 -9.14 -26.03 -24.33
N GLU A 301 -9.14 -26.40 -23.06
CA GLU A 301 -10.01 -27.44 -22.52
C GLU A 301 -11.50 -27.06 -22.63
N THR A 302 -11.83 -25.81 -22.32
CA THR A 302 -13.22 -25.31 -22.42
C THR A 302 -13.72 -25.28 -23.86
N ASN A 303 -12.87 -24.88 -24.82
CA ASN A 303 -13.20 -24.86 -26.24
C ASN A 303 -13.26 -26.27 -26.86
N GLY A 304 -12.48 -27.22 -26.35
CA GLY A 304 -12.54 -28.64 -26.78
C GLY A 304 -13.86 -29.31 -26.41
N MET A 305 -14.39 -29.02 -25.21
CA MET A 305 -15.69 -29.59 -24.76
C MET A 305 -16.90 -29.03 -25.53
N THR A 306 -16.78 -27.86 -26.13
CA THR A 306 -17.88 -27.22 -26.89
C THR A 306 -17.98 -27.76 -28.34
N GLN A 307 -16.98 -28.46 -28.85
CA GLN A 307 -16.98 -29.02 -30.20
C GLN A 307 -17.45 -30.50 -30.26
N GLU A 308 -17.60 -31.17 -29.11
CA GLU A 308 -18.09 -32.54 -29.02
C GLU A 308 -19.59 -32.66 -28.62
N MET A 309 -20.33 -31.57 -28.54
CA MET A 309 -21.78 -31.52 -28.34
C MET A 309 -22.49 -31.05 -29.60
#